data_6ff50bb071ce83690965edeed3ad23fd
#
_entry.id   6ff50bb071ce83690965edeed3ad23fd
#
_cell.length_a   1.000
_cell.length_b   1.000
_cell.length_c   1.000
_cell.angle_alpha   90.00
_cell.angle_beta   90.00
_cell.angle_gamma   90.00
#
_symmetry.space_group_name_H-M   'P 1'
#
loop_
_entity.id
_entity.type
_entity.pdbx_description
1 polymer ?
#
loop_
_entity_poly.entity_id
_entity_poly.type
_entity_poly.pdbx_seq_one_letter_code
_entity_poly.pdbx_strand_id
1 'polypeptide(L)'
;MQAPIGASRPQRVKQYIPSKPHKWGYKIRCLNSDDYLLHFEIYGFKEGAPSDAGATVDTVLRITAAYQQKQHVLYTDSWFTSPALLDALAQRGIRLCGSVRSNRKGMPAVAKEEVLALNRGEWLQRQKGDATVAVWRDQRCMWLLYNHCSPGESASLERWNDFGRKVSVGCPRAIRDYFYRARSVDVLSQLHYAYCCELTLETSVQVC
;
A
#
# COMPACT_ATOMS: atom_id res chain seq x y z
N MET A 1 41.13 -20.25 -22.90
CA MET A 1 40.88 -18.80 -23.04
C MET A 1 39.63 -18.48 -22.24
N GLN A 2 39.79 -18.06 -20.98
CA GLN A 2 38.68 -17.70 -20.12
C GLN A 2 38.30 -16.25 -20.39
N ALA A 3 37.03 -16.01 -20.77
CA ALA A 3 36.50 -14.66 -20.88
C ALA A 3 36.41 -14.01 -19.51
N PRO A 4 36.76 -12.74 -19.33
CA PRO A 4 36.64 -12.06 -18.04
C PRO A 4 35.19 -11.89 -17.72
N ILE A 5 34.79 -12.34 -16.53
CA ILE A 5 33.49 -12.05 -15.94
C ILE A 5 33.43 -10.54 -15.69
N GLY A 6 32.84 -9.83 -16.64
CA GLY A 6 32.69 -8.38 -16.57
C GLY A 6 31.82 -7.95 -15.40
N ALA A 7 32.45 -7.52 -14.34
CA ALA A 7 31.87 -6.90 -13.16
C ALA A 7 31.31 -5.49 -13.47
N SER A 8 30.17 -5.36 -14.16
CA SER A 8 29.64 -4.01 -14.42
C SER A 8 28.12 -3.84 -14.43
N ARG A 9 27.34 -4.73 -13.79
CA ARG A 9 25.88 -4.57 -13.72
C ARG A 9 25.21 -4.41 -12.35
N PRO A 10 25.87 -4.46 -11.20
CA PRO A 10 25.20 -4.25 -9.91
C PRO A 10 24.76 -2.80 -9.66
N GLN A 11 25.42 -1.81 -10.24
CA GLN A 11 25.16 -0.39 -9.93
C GLN A 11 23.81 0.15 -10.45
N ARG A 12 23.19 -0.47 -11.45
CA ARG A 12 21.89 -0.03 -11.99
C ARG A 12 20.69 -0.37 -11.12
N VAL A 13 20.84 -1.28 -10.17
CA VAL A 13 19.78 -1.73 -9.27
C VAL A 13 19.76 -0.95 -7.96
N LYS A 14 20.89 -0.35 -7.58
CA LYS A 14 21.01 0.49 -6.39
C LYS A 14 20.34 1.85 -6.63
N GLN A 15 19.44 2.25 -5.74
CA GLN A 15 18.65 3.48 -5.86
C GLN A 15 19.01 4.49 -4.77
N TYR A 16 18.90 5.77 -5.11
CA TYR A 16 19.08 6.87 -4.19
C TYR A 16 17.73 7.40 -3.71
N ILE A 17 17.51 7.40 -2.38
CA ILE A 17 16.26 7.84 -1.76
C ILE A 17 16.57 8.87 -0.70
N PRO A 18 16.38 10.16 -1.00
CA PRO A 18 16.81 11.27 -0.13
C PRO A 18 16.16 11.25 1.27
N SER A 19 14.93 10.73 1.38
CA SER A 19 14.13 10.72 2.61
C SER A 19 14.52 9.64 3.61
N LYS A 20 15.42 8.69 3.23
CA LYS A 20 15.83 7.60 4.11
C LYS A 20 17.14 7.92 4.83
N PRO A 21 17.35 7.41 6.05
CA PRO A 21 18.62 7.55 6.78
C PRO A 21 19.82 7.05 5.96
N HIS A 22 19.69 5.86 5.38
CA HIS A 22 20.64 5.32 4.40
C HIS A 22 20.12 5.60 3.00
N LYS A 23 20.68 6.62 2.34
CA LYS A 23 20.18 7.16 1.07
C LYS A 23 20.35 6.22 -0.13
N TRP A 24 21.31 5.31 -0.07
CA TRP A 24 21.60 4.35 -1.13
C TRP A 24 21.27 2.94 -0.70
N GLY A 25 20.42 2.23 -1.45
CA GLY A 25 20.01 0.87 -1.16
C GLY A 25 19.33 0.18 -2.32
N TYR A 26 18.96 -1.07 -2.11
CA TYR A 26 18.14 -1.85 -3.04
C TYR A 26 16.67 -1.69 -2.63
N LYS A 27 15.81 -1.40 -3.61
CA LYS A 27 14.38 -1.38 -3.38
C LYS A 27 13.85 -2.80 -3.52
N ILE A 28 13.17 -3.28 -2.48
CA ILE A 28 12.55 -4.60 -2.45
C ILE A 28 11.03 -4.42 -2.33
N ARG A 29 10.29 -5.16 -3.15
CA ARG A 29 8.84 -5.26 -3.06
C ARG A 29 8.51 -6.55 -2.32
N CYS A 30 7.76 -6.45 -1.24
CA CYS A 30 7.42 -7.58 -0.38
C CYS A 30 5.92 -7.83 -0.37
N LEU A 31 5.54 -9.10 -0.34
CA LEU A 31 4.20 -9.58 -0.04
C LEU A 31 4.25 -10.28 1.31
N ASN A 32 3.45 -9.81 2.26
CA ASN A 32 3.44 -10.33 3.62
C ASN A 32 2.03 -10.82 3.98
N SER A 33 1.96 -11.78 4.91
CA SER A 33 0.75 -12.11 5.65
C SER A 33 1.09 -12.07 7.12
N ASP A 34 0.45 -11.18 7.86
CA ASP A 34 0.82 -10.84 9.23
C ASP A 34 2.34 -10.58 9.35
N ASP A 35 3.07 -11.33 10.17
CA ASP A 35 4.52 -11.16 10.33
C ASP A 35 5.35 -12.06 9.39
N TYR A 36 4.71 -12.69 8.39
CA TYR A 36 5.35 -13.63 7.49
C TYR A 36 5.60 -13.04 6.11
N LEU A 37 6.86 -13.10 5.64
CA LEU A 37 7.23 -12.74 4.27
C LEU A 37 6.86 -13.89 3.33
N LEU A 38 5.85 -13.68 2.49
CA LEU A 38 5.36 -14.68 1.53
C LEU A 38 6.13 -14.65 0.21
N HIS A 39 6.49 -13.45 -0.24
CA HIS A 39 7.20 -13.24 -1.49
C HIS A 39 7.98 -11.93 -1.47
N PHE A 40 9.11 -11.86 -2.17
CA PHE A 40 9.82 -10.60 -2.40
C PHE A 40 10.42 -10.54 -3.80
N GLU A 41 10.56 -9.32 -4.31
CA GLU A 41 11.23 -9.02 -5.58
C GLU A 41 12.15 -7.82 -5.44
N ILE A 42 13.37 -7.94 -5.98
CA ILE A 42 14.29 -6.81 -6.02
C ILE A 42 13.93 -5.93 -7.23
N TYR A 43 13.70 -4.65 -6.99
CA TYR A 43 13.40 -3.68 -8.05
C TYR A 43 14.61 -3.47 -8.97
N GLY A 44 14.36 -3.42 -10.27
CA GLY A 44 15.41 -3.13 -11.28
C GLY A 44 15.72 -4.28 -12.24
N PHE A 45 15.24 -5.48 -11.97
CA PHE A 45 15.22 -6.54 -12.97
C PHE A 45 14.00 -6.32 -13.87
N LYS A 46 14.24 -5.86 -15.10
CA LYS A 46 13.16 -5.63 -16.09
C LYS A 46 12.61 -6.96 -16.56
N GLU A 47 11.36 -7.20 -16.29
CA GLU A 47 10.58 -8.27 -16.90
C GLU A 47 9.60 -7.65 -17.90
N GLY A 48 9.88 -7.79 -19.18
CA GLY A 48 9.00 -7.43 -20.27
C GLY A 48 8.61 -5.94 -20.39
N ALA A 49 7.80 -5.62 -21.39
CA ALA A 49 7.13 -4.34 -21.51
C ALA A 49 5.91 -4.29 -20.57
N PRO A 50 5.62 -3.14 -19.92
CA PRO A 50 4.45 -3.01 -19.09
C PRO A 50 3.17 -3.16 -19.95
N SER A 51 2.13 -3.78 -19.36
CA SER A 51 0.80 -3.82 -19.96
C SER A 51 0.14 -2.43 -19.99
N ASP A 52 -0.99 -2.32 -20.65
CA ASP A 52 -1.82 -1.10 -20.67
C ASP A 52 -2.26 -0.67 -19.25
N ALA A 53 -2.36 -1.62 -18.31
CA ALA A 53 -2.67 -1.35 -16.92
C ALA A 53 -1.49 -0.69 -16.15
N GLY A 54 -0.28 -0.80 -16.68
CA GLY A 54 0.94 -0.19 -16.17
C GLY A 54 1.77 -1.09 -15.26
N ALA A 55 3.09 -0.87 -15.27
CA ALA A 55 4.09 -1.69 -14.58
C ALA A 55 3.82 -1.93 -13.08
N THR A 56 3.19 -0.99 -12.40
CA THR A 56 2.83 -1.12 -10.97
C THR A 56 1.74 -2.15 -10.78
N VAL A 57 0.71 -2.13 -11.62
CA VAL A 57 -0.39 -3.10 -11.60
C VAL A 57 0.16 -4.49 -11.94
N ASP A 58 0.94 -4.61 -13.02
CA ASP A 58 1.56 -5.88 -13.43
C ASP A 58 2.39 -6.52 -12.33
N THR A 59 3.16 -5.70 -11.61
CA THR A 59 3.94 -6.16 -10.47
C THR A 59 3.04 -6.80 -9.40
N VAL A 60 1.98 -6.11 -8.98
CA VAL A 60 1.08 -6.62 -7.94
C VAL A 60 0.39 -7.89 -8.41
N LEU A 61 -0.08 -7.92 -9.65
CA LEU A 61 -0.74 -9.09 -10.23
C LEU A 61 0.19 -10.31 -10.32
N ARG A 62 1.48 -10.11 -10.56
CA ARG A 62 2.51 -11.15 -10.59
C ARG A 62 2.79 -11.70 -9.19
N ILE A 63 3.03 -10.81 -8.22
CA ILE A 63 3.34 -11.21 -6.83
C ILE A 63 2.16 -11.95 -6.18
N THR A 64 0.92 -11.59 -6.56
CA THR A 64 -0.30 -12.20 -6.02
C THR A 64 -0.83 -13.38 -6.83
N ALA A 65 -0.12 -13.82 -7.87
CA ALA A 65 -0.62 -14.86 -8.79
C ALA A 65 -1.01 -16.18 -8.11
N ALA A 66 -0.30 -16.59 -7.06
CA ALA A 66 -0.57 -17.82 -6.30
C ALA A 66 -1.79 -17.72 -5.37
N TYR A 67 -2.35 -16.51 -5.15
CA TYR A 67 -3.40 -16.24 -4.17
C TYR A 67 -4.75 -15.93 -4.80
N GLN A 68 -4.91 -16.16 -6.11
CA GLN A 68 -6.15 -15.91 -6.83
C GLN A 68 -7.30 -16.82 -6.38
N GLN A 69 -8.56 -16.35 -6.51
CA GLN A 69 -9.80 -17.08 -6.23
C GLN A 69 -9.91 -17.61 -4.77
N LYS A 70 -9.17 -17.02 -3.83
CA LYS A 70 -9.19 -17.41 -2.42
C LYS A 70 -9.81 -16.36 -1.50
N GLN A 71 -10.47 -15.36 -2.07
CA GLN A 71 -11.17 -14.28 -1.35
C GLN A 71 -10.26 -13.48 -0.39
N HIS A 72 -8.97 -13.41 -0.68
CA HIS A 72 -8.03 -12.60 0.09
C HIS A 72 -8.31 -11.11 -0.03
N VAL A 73 -7.92 -10.36 0.98
CA VAL A 73 -7.89 -8.90 0.96
C VAL A 73 -6.44 -8.46 0.89
N LEU A 74 -6.10 -7.69 -0.14
CA LEU A 74 -4.77 -7.13 -0.33
C LEU A 74 -4.72 -5.71 0.22
N TYR A 75 -3.80 -5.45 1.14
CA TYR A 75 -3.55 -4.12 1.69
C TYR A 75 -2.34 -3.50 1.01
N THR A 76 -2.49 -2.28 0.47
CA THR A 76 -1.43 -1.62 -0.31
C THR A 76 -1.23 -0.17 0.09
N ASP A 77 -0.01 0.33 -0.09
CA ASP A 77 0.29 1.74 0.05
C ASP A 77 -0.17 2.58 -1.15
N SER A 78 0.00 3.90 -1.05
CA SER A 78 -0.43 4.84 -2.09
C SER A 78 0.35 4.73 -3.41
N TRP A 79 1.48 4.02 -3.42
CA TRP A 79 2.25 3.79 -4.64
C TRP A 79 1.53 2.79 -5.56
N PHE A 80 1.01 1.70 -4.97
CA PHE A 80 0.34 0.64 -5.73
C PHE A 80 -1.14 0.88 -5.94
N THR A 81 -1.82 1.49 -4.95
CA THR A 81 -3.28 1.63 -4.94
C THR A 81 -3.78 2.49 -6.10
N SER A 82 -4.69 1.91 -6.89
CA SER A 82 -5.39 2.61 -7.97
C SER A 82 -6.71 1.90 -8.30
N PRO A 83 -7.70 2.60 -8.92
CA PRO A 83 -8.90 1.95 -9.43
C PRO A 83 -8.58 0.83 -10.42
N ALA A 84 -7.63 1.02 -11.33
CA ALA A 84 -7.21 -0.01 -12.27
C ALA A 84 -6.67 -1.28 -11.57
N LEU A 85 -5.92 -1.12 -10.47
CA LEU A 85 -5.48 -2.27 -9.67
C LEU A 85 -6.67 -2.96 -8.99
N LEU A 86 -7.62 -2.18 -8.44
CA LEU A 86 -8.81 -2.72 -7.78
C LEU A 86 -9.61 -3.59 -8.76
N ASP A 87 -9.88 -3.09 -9.96
CA ASP A 87 -10.63 -3.82 -10.99
C ASP A 87 -9.89 -5.10 -11.43
N ALA A 88 -8.57 -5.02 -11.65
CA ALA A 88 -7.75 -6.15 -12.06
C ALA A 88 -7.67 -7.25 -10.97
N LEU A 89 -7.62 -6.87 -9.70
CA LEU A 89 -7.63 -7.81 -8.57
C LEU A 89 -9.02 -8.43 -8.36
N ALA A 90 -10.10 -7.64 -8.52
CA ALA A 90 -11.47 -8.15 -8.42
C ALA A 90 -11.73 -9.27 -9.43
N GLN A 91 -11.26 -9.13 -10.68
CA GLN A 91 -11.33 -10.19 -11.70
C GLN A 91 -10.61 -11.48 -11.29
N ARG A 92 -9.63 -11.38 -10.37
CA ARG A 92 -8.87 -12.51 -9.82
C ARG A 92 -9.40 -13.02 -8.48
N GLY A 93 -10.57 -12.52 -8.03
CA GLY A 93 -11.15 -12.89 -6.75
C GLY A 93 -10.34 -12.40 -5.53
N ILE A 94 -9.60 -11.30 -5.69
CA ILE A 94 -8.86 -10.64 -4.61
C ILE A 94 -9.48 -9.26 -4.40
N ARG A 95 -9.74 -8.89 -3.15
CA ARG A 95 -10.23 -7.57 -2.78
C ARG A 95 -9.08 -6.65 -2.43
N LEU A 96 -9.27 -5.35 -2.59
CA LEU A 96 -8.26 -4.33 -2.33
C LEU A 96 -8.68 -3.42 -1.16
N CYS A 97 -7.71 -3.04 -0.36
CA CYS A 97 -7.82 -1.97 0.60
C CYS A 97 -6.47 -1.22 0.65
N GLY A 98 -6.44 0.06 0.24
CA GLY A 98 -5.16 0.75 0.20
C GLY A 98 -5.28 2.26 0.33
N SER A 99 -4.25 2.88 0.94
CA SER A 99 -4.14 4.32 0.92
C SER A 99 -3.95 4.81 -0.51
N VAL A 100 -4.52 5.96 -0.85
CA VAL A 100 -4.48 6.49 -2.22
C VAL A 100 -4.29 8.00 -2.21
N ARG A 101 -3.65 8.52 -3.25
CA ARG A 101 -3.53 9.98 -3.42
C ARG A 101 -4.85 10.53 -3.96
N SER A 102 -5.28 11.70 -3.47
CA SER A 102 -6.53 12.36 -3.89
C SER A 102 -6.63 12.62 -5.39
N ASN A 103 -5.50 12.79 -6.07
CA ASN A 103 -5.41 13.07 -7.51
C ASN A 103 -5.22 11.81 -8.38
N ARG A 104 -5.42 10.61 -7.84
CA ARG A 104 -5.28 9.38 -8.62
C ARG A 104 -6.37 9.30 -9.70
N LYS A 105 -5.96 9.00 -10.93
CA LYS A 105 -6.88 8.89 -12.08
C LYS A 105 -7.95 7.81 -11.85
N GLY A 106 -9.19 8.11 -12.19
CA GLY A 106 -10.31 7.16 -12.14
C GLY A 106 -11.01 7.05 -10.79
N MET A 107 -10.59 7.80 -9.78
CA MET A 107 -11.22 7.82 -8.46
C MET A 107 -12.68 8.28 -8.51
N PRO A 108 -13.53 7.83 -7.58
CA PRO A 108 -14.82 8.49 -7.30
C PRO A 108 -14.61 9.97 -7.00
N ALA A 109 -15.48 10.81 -7.54
CA ALA A 109 -15.38 12.27 -7.34
C ALA A 109 -15.67 12.65 -5.89
N VAL A 110 -14.82 13.49 -5.33
CA VAL A 110 -14.97 14.09 -4.00
C VAL A 110 -14.63 15.57 -4.10
N ALA A 111 -15.53 16.43 -3.67
CA ALA A 111 -15.33 17.88 -3.70
C ALA A 111 -14.33 18.31 -2.61
N LYS A 112 -13.46 19.28 -2.95
CA LYS A 112 -12.45 19.78 -2.00
C LYS A 112 -13.09 20.44 -0.80
N GLU A 113 -14.19 21.14 -1.00
CA GLU A 113 -14.96 21.84 0.03
C GLU A 113 -15.48 20.87 1.08
N GLU A 114 -15.99 19.71 0.66
CA GLU A 114 -16.45 18.64 1.58
C GLU A 114 -15.30 18.10 2.43
N VAL A 115 -14.11 17.92 1.83
CA VAL A 115 -12.93 17.43 2.56
C VAL A 115 -12.41 18.47 3.56
N LEU A 116 -12.46 19.76 3.21
CA LEU A 116 -12.03 20.84 4.09
C LEU A 116 -12.98 21.05 5.27
N ALA A 117 -14.26 20.76 5.10
CA ALA A 117 -15.29 20.88 6.13
C ALA A 117 -15.21 19.76 7.21
N LEU A 118 -14.48 18.68 6.97
CA LEU A 118 -14.38 17.58 7.93
C LEU A 118 -13.62 18.00 9.19
N ASN A 119 -14.20 17.72 10.35
CA ASN A 119 -13.53 17.78 11.65
C ASN A 119 -12.82 16.48 11.99
N ARG A 120 -11.96 16.49 13.00
CA ARG A 120 -11.26 15.29 13.45
C ARG A 120 -12.24 14.19 13.89
N GLY A 121 -12.08 13.00 13.34
CA GLY A 121 -12.98 11.85 13.56
C GLY A 121 -14.14 11.79 12.58
N GLU A 122 -14.33 12.81 11.74
CA GLU A 122 -15.34 12.78 10.68
C GLU A 122 -14.78 12.20 9.40
N TRP A 123 -15.67 11.66 8.56
CA TRP A 123 -15.33 11.10 7.27
C TRP A 123 -16.46 11.24 6.25
N LEU A 124 -16.11 11.10 5.01
CA LEU A 124 -17.05 10.95 3.92
C LEU A 124 -16.67 9.72 3.07
N GLN A 125 -17.66 9.17 2.38
CA GLN A 125 -17.47 8.04 1.48
C GLN A 125 -18.18 8.30 0.16
N ARG A 126 -17.57 7.85 -0.94
CA ARG A 126 -18.14 7.88 -2.29
C ARG A 126 -17.86 6.55 -2.96
N GLN A 127 -18.85 6.07 -3.70
CA GLN A 127 -18.77 4.80 -4.42
C GLN A 127 -18.94 5.01 -5.92
N LYS A 128 -18.18 4.24 -6.69
CA LYS A 128 -18.27 4.16 -8.14
C LYS A 128 -18.04 2.71 -8.56
N GLY A 129 -19.09 2.01 -8.99
CA GLY A 129 -19.04 0.55 -9.17
C GLY A 129 -18.68 -0.15 -7.86
N ASP A 130 -17.72 -1.06 -7.90
CA ASP A 130 -17.24 -1.78 -6.72
C ASP A 130 -16.24 -0.96 -5.88
N ALA A 131 -15.71 0.13 -6.43
CA ALA A 131 -14.71 0.95 -5.76
C ALA A 131 -15.37 1.94 -4.80
N THR A 132 -15.01 1.88 -3.55
CA THR A 132 -15.38 2.88 -2.54
C THR A 132 -14.13 3.67 -2.14
N VAL A 133 -14.26 5.00 -2.15
CA VAL A 133 -13.26 5.89 -1.53
C VAL A 133 -13.79 6.38 -0.19
N ALA A 134 -12.97 6.29 0.83
CA ALA A 134 -13.20 6.96 2.12
C ALA A 134 -12.16 8.07 2.30
N VAL A 135 -12.63 9.22 2.75
CA VAL A 135 -11.76 10.32 3.21
C VAL A 135 -12.04 10.53 4.68
N TRP A 136 -11.06 10.29 5.52
CA TRP A 136 -11.16 10.39 6.96
C TRP A 136 -10.22 11.48 7.50
N ARG A 137 -10.72 12.31 8.39
CA ARG A 137 -9.95 13.37 9.04
C ARG A 137 -9.45 12.91 10.40
N ASP A 138 -8.15 12.72 10.52
CA ASP A 138 -7.41 12.71 11.79
C ASP A 138 -6.63 14.02 11.92
N GLN A 139 -5.37 14.02 12.23
CA GLN A 139 -4.50 15.20 12.12
C GLN A 139 -4.36 15.68 10.66
N ARG A 140 -4.38 14.73 9.73
CA ARG A 140 -4.43 14.99 8.28
C ARG A 140 -5.53 14.16 7.64
N CYS A 141 -6.00 14.58 6.46
CA CYS A 141 -6.94 13.78 5.68
C CYS A 141 -6.25 12.55 5.11
N MET A 142 -6.78 11.39 5.41
CA MET A 142 -6.38 10.13 4.82
C MET A 142 -7.39 9.69 3.78
N TRP A 143 -6.90 9.35 2.60
CA TRP A 143 -7.68 8.81 1.49
C TRP A 143 -7.44 7.31 1.40
N LEU A 144 -8.51 6.53 1.38
CA LEU A 144 -8.48 5.08 1.26
C LEU A 144 -9.37 4.64 0.11
N LEU A 145 -8.87 3.75 -0.74
CA LEU A 145 -9.64 3.09 -1.81
C LEU A 145 -9.80 1.62 -1.46
N TYR A 146 -11.02 1.09 -1.52
CA TYR A 146 -11.30 -0.27 -1.10
C TYR A 146 -12.57 -0.87 -1.72
N ASN A 147 -12.68 -2.21 -1.66
CA ASN A 147 -13.87 -2.99 -2.01
C ASN A 147 -14.08 -4.23 -1.12
N HIS A 148 -13.45 -4.29 0.05
CA HIS A 148 -13.46 -5.48 0.91
C HIS A 148 -14.58 -5.50 1.95
N CYS A 149 -15.19 -4.35 2.24
CA CYS A 149 -16.31 -4.22 3.17
C CYS A 149 -17.35 -3.23 2.65
N SER A 150 -18.54 -3.25 3.22
CA SER A 150 -19.62 -2.35 2.85
C SER A 150 -19.31 -0.90 3.28
N PRO A 151 -19.65 0.10 2.46
CA PRO A 151 -19.62 1.47 2.89
C PRO A 151 -20.62 1.71 4.04
N GLY A 152 -20.31 2.68 4.91
CA GLY A 152 -21.18 3.05 6.05
C GLY A 152 -20.84 2.33 7.36
N GLU A 153 -20.08 1.23 7.34
CA GLU A 153 -19.64 0.59 8.57
C GLU A 153 -18.64 1.49 9.32
N SER A 154 -18.95 1.76 10.59
CA SER A 154 -18.14 2.59 11.48
C SER A 154 -17.32 1.76 12.46
N ALA A 155 -16.20 2.31 12.88
CA ALA A 155 -15.29 1.76 13.87
C ALA A 155 -14.59 2.90 14.63
N SER A 156 -13.66 2.57 15.50
CA SER A 156 -12.80 3.54 16.17
C SER A 156 -11.34 3.08 16.17
N LEU A 157 -10.43 4.04 16.27
CA LEU A 157 -9.00 3.84 16.42
C LEU A 157 -8.47 4.65 17.60
N GLU A 158 -7.54 4.06 18.35
CA GLU A 158 -6.78 4.82 19.35
C GLU A 158 -5.75 5.71 18.66
N ARG A 159 -5.80 7.02 18.97
CA ARG A 159 -4.90 8.04 18.45
C ARG A 159 -4.34 8.91 19.56
N TRP A 160 -3.13 9.38 19.39
CA TRP A 160 -2.57 10.37 20.29
C TRP A 160 -3.21 11.73 20.02
N ASN A 161 -3.58 12.44 21.09
CA ASN A 161 -3.99 13.83 21.00
C ASN A 161 -2.77 14.75 21.19
N ASP A 162 -2.99 16.05 21.06
CA ASP A 162 -1.93 17.08 21.20
C ASP A 162 -1.35 17.16 22.62
N PHE A 163 -2.01 16.55 23.61
CA PHE A 163 -1.57 16.46 25.00
C PHE A 163 -0.85 15.14 25.32
N GLY A 164 -0.50 14.34 24.32
CA GLY A 164 0.17 13.06 24.51
C GLY A 164 -0.69 11.97 25.18
N ARG A 165 -2.01 12.06 25.09
CA ARG A 165 -2.94 11.04 25.61
C ARG A 165 -3.57 10.26 24.47
N LYS A 166 -3.80 8.97 24.68
CA LYS A 166 -4.57 8.15 23.75
C LYS A 166 -6.06 8.47 23.87
N VAL A 167 -6.68 8.74 22.75
CA VAL A 167 -8.11 9.00 22.61
C VAL A 167 -8.69 8.11 21.51
N SER A 168 -9.93 7.67 21.71
CA SER A 168 -10.66 6.94 20.67
C SER A 168 -11.22 7.92 19.66
N VAL A 169 -10.87 7.74 18.40
CA VAL A 169 -11.32 8.58 17.27
C VAL A 169 -12.17 7.72 16.34
N GLY A 170 -13.38 8.19 16.03
CA GLY A 170 -14.26 7.53 15.06
C GLY A 170 -13.66 7.46 13.68
N CYS A 171 -13.89 6.36 12.96
CA CYS A 171 -13.43 6.17 11.59
C CYS A 171 -14.29 5.13 10.86
N PRO A 172 -14.25 5.08 9.50
CA PRO A 172 -14.77 3.96 8.75
C PRO A 172 -14.08 2.64 9.12
N ARG A 173 -14.81 1.53 9.09
CA ARG A 173 -14.24 0.19 9.33
C ARG A 173 -13.02 -0.08 8.43
N ALA A 174 -13.10 0.28 7.15
CA ALA A 174 -11.99 0.09 6.21
C ALA A 174 -10.69 0.78 6.65
N ILE A 175 -10.78 1.97 7.26
CA ILE A 175 -9.64 2.70 7.82
C ILE A 175 -9.03 1.93 8.99
N ARG A 176 -9.86 1.42 9.91
CA ARG A 176 -9.39 0.60 11.03
C ARG A 176 -8.67 -0.65 10.52
N ASP A 177 -9.29 -1.37 9.60
CA ASP A 177 -8.76 -2.61 9.06
C ASP A 177 -7.42 -2.36 8.34
N TYR A 178 -7.31 -1.26 7.58
CA TYR A 178 -6.06 -0.84 6.97
C TYR A 178 -4.94 -0.61 7.99
N PHE A 179 -5.20 0.14 9.07
CA PHE A 179 -4.17 0.41 10.08
C PHE A 179 -3.71 -0.84 10.83
N TYR A 180 -4.62 -1.76 11.10
CA TYR A 180 -4.25 -3.03 11.75
C TYR A 180 -3.37 -3.90 10.85
N ARG A 181 -3.68 -3.94 9.55
CA ARG A 181 -3.01 -4.83 8.61
C ARG A 181 -1.74 -4.22 8.00
N ALA A 182 -1.74 -2.96 7.66
CA ALA A 182 -0.56 -2.28 7.12
C ALA A 182 0.64 -2.26 8.09
N ARG A 183 0.41 -2.49 9.38
CA ARG A 183 1.46 -2.50 10.41
C ARG A 183 2.52 -3.60 10.20
N SER A 184 2.17 -4.74 9.63
CA SER A 184 3.12 -5.86 9.46
C SER A 184 4.33 -5.49 8.59
N VAL A 185 4.15 -4.55 7.68
CA VAL A 185 5.21 -3.99 6.85
C VAL A 185 6.23 -3.19 7.66
N ASP A 186 5.74 -2.39 8.61
CA ASP A 186 6.59 -1.63 9.50
C ASP A 186 7.38 -2.54 10.43
N VAL A 187 6.76 -3.63 10.90
CA VAL A 187 7.42 -4.68 11.70
C VAL A 187 8.54 -5.34 10.90
N LEU A 188 8.29 -5.71 9.65
CA LEU A 188 9.32 -6.31 8.79
C LEU A 188 10.50 -5.35 8.56
N SER A 189 10.21 -4.07 8.36
CA SER A 189 11.24 -3.03 8.23
C SER A 189 12.04 -2.85 9.53
N GLN A 190 11.39 -2.90 10.69
CA GLN A 190 12.04 -2.82 12.00
C GLN A 190 12.94 -4.04 12.26
N LEU A 191 12.48 -5.25 11.97
CA LEU A 191 13.29 -6.46 12.06
C LEU A 191 14.51 -6.39 11.16
N HIS A 192 14.35 -5.91 9.93
CA HIS A 192 15.46 -5.72 9.02
C HIS A 192 16.53 -4.77 9.60
N TYR A 193 16.14 -3.63 10.18
CA TYR A 193 17.07 -2.73 10.83
C TYR A 193 17.75 -3.34 12.07
N ALA A 194 17.04 -4.15 12.84
CA ALA A 194 17.56 -4.80 14.03
C ALA A 194 18.65 -5.85 13.72
N TYR A 195 18.57 -6.48 12.55
CA TYR A 195 19.52 -7.53 12.13
C TYR A 195 20.64 -7.04 11.21
N CYS A 196 20.87 -5.71 11.13
CA CYS A 196 22.02 -5.08 10.44
C CYS A 196 22.28 -5.55 9.00
N CYS A 197 21.25 -5.83 8.23
CA CYS A 197 21.43 -6.08 6.79
C CYS A 197 21.40 -4.76 6.02
N GLU A 198 22.35 -4.50 5.12
CA GLU A 198 22.42 -3.28 4.29
C GLU A 198 21.32 -3.15 3.22
N LEU A 199 20.24 -3.88 3.34
CA LEU A 199 19.11 -3.85 2.41
C LEU A 199 18.06 -2.84 2.86
N THR A 200 17.71 -1.89 2.03
CA THR A 200 16.60 -0.97 2.30
C THR A 200 15.31 -1.60 1.80
N LEU A 201 14.46 -2.04 2.73
CA LEU A 201 13.11 -2.50 2.40
C LEU A 201 12.22 -1.28 2.11
N GLU A 202 11.72 -1.18 0.90
CA GLU A 202 10.73 -0.19 0.52
C GLU A 202 9.50 -0.86 -0.09
N THR A 203 8.36 -0.35 0.32
CA THR A 203 7.03 -0.69 -0.17
C THR A 203 6.68 -2.17 -0.14
N SER A 204 5.77 -2.49 0.69
CA SER A 204 5.24 -3.83 0.85
C SER A 204 3.77 -3.89 0.49
N VAL A 205 3.41 -5.01 -0.03
CA VAL A 205 2.04 -5.42 -0.34
C VAL A 205 1.68 -6.51 0.65
N GLN A 206 0.58 -6.35 1.38
CA GLN A 206 0.15 -7.31 2.39
C GLN A 206 -1.09 -8.07 1.92
N VAL A 207 -1.07 -9.39 2.09
CA VAL A 207 -2.22 -10.28 1.89
C VAL A 207 -2.75 -10.75 3.24
N CYS A 208 -4.06 -10.72 3.40
CA CYS A 208 -4.78 -11.32 4.53
C CYS A 208 -5.84 -12.29 4.05
#